data_f4f394fc53fdbe03d312f5a47f4f75af
#
_entry.id   f4f394fc53fdbe03d312f5a47f4f75af
#
_cell.length_a   1.000
_cell.length_b   1.000
_cell.length_c   1.000
_cell.angle_alpha   90.00
_cell.angle_beta   90.00
_cell.angle_gamma   90.00
#
_symmetry.space_group_name_H-M   'P 1'
#
loop_
_entity.id
_entity.type
_entity.pdbx_description
1 polymer ?
#
loop_
_entity_poly.entity_id
_entity_poly.type
_entity_poly.pdbx_seq_one_letter_code
_entity_poly.pdbx_strand_id
1 'polypeptide(L)'
;MKGRGLKRRVLLQGGSIALMLGVHQIARGATILAVRVWPAADYTRVTIESDARLSSQQLVVGSPPRLAVDIEGIELSPELRELVGKIKPGDPYINGLRVGQNAPKVVRIVFDLKQAVVPQVFSLAPVAAYKHRLVLDLYPEQAIDPMEALIAERLRDAPRGGNSNNSSAAVAGAPPAPARPAPPAVDPLGDLMAQQAVRPGPPAPPPPVVTGSERPTGLPVPLTPPPPAVAAAPARPVAPPVAAGRGDATASRTDRIIIVALDPGHGGEDPGAIGPNGTREKDIVLQVAHRLRERINASSVNGSPMRAFLTRDADFFVPLGVRVQKARRVQADLFVSIHADAFTTPAARGASVFALSQSGASSSAARWLANKENDADKVGGVNVGNHEAQVQRALLDMSTTAQINDSLKLGGAMLGEIKGIGARLHKGQVEQAGFAVLKAPDIPSVLVETAFISNPEEEANLRRVDYQENLADALMRGIQR
;
A
#
# COMPACT_ATOMS: atom_id res chain seq x y z
N MET A 1 80.60 65.94 -22.76
CA MET A 1 80.70 65.94 -21.30
C MET A 1 79.30 66.02 -20.79
N LYS A 2 78.87 65.00 -20.06
CA LYS A 2 78.00 64.87 -18.89
C LYS A 2 76.87 65.84 -18.72
N GLY A 3 75.60 65.32 -18.67
CA GLY A 3 74.44 65.98 -18.13
C GLY A 3 73.30 64.97 -17.98
N ARG A 4 73.13 64.39 -16.81
CA ARG A 4 72.07 63.46 -16.42
C ARG A 4 70.69 64.18 -16.37
N GLY A 5 69.69 63.75 -17.08
CA GLY A 5 68.30 64.14 -16.96
C GLY A 5 67.48 63.00 -16.43
N LEU A 6 67.02 63.12 -15.17
CA LEU A 6 66.05 62.19 -14.52
C LEU A 6 64.70 62.28 -15.20
N LYS A 7 64.24 61.19 -15.77
CA LYS A 7 62.83 61.06 -16.23
C LYS A 7 61.97 60.63 -15.06
N ARG A 8 61.18 61.54 -14.52
CA ARG A 8 60.05 61.21 -13.62
C ARG A 8 58.98 60.50 -14.39
N ARG A 9 58.84 59.21 -14.17
CA ARG A 9 57.64 58.47 -14.56
C ARG A 9 56.54 58.78 -13.55
N VAL A 10 55.53 59.53 -13.94
CA VAL A 10 54.30 59.69 -13.23
C VAL A 10 53.50 58.40 -13.47
N LEU A 11 53.35 57.56 -12.41
CA LEU A 11 52.49 56.41 -12.39
C LEU A 11 51.04 56.96 -12.27
N LEU A 12 50.32 57.02 -13.36
CA LEU A 12 48.84 57.15 -13.33
C LEU A 12 48.32 55.78 -12.87
N GLN A 13 47.98 55.68 -11.58
CA GLN A 13 47.14 54.65 -11.05
C GLN A 13 45.71 54.95 -11.52
N GLY A 14 45.33 54.44 -12.66
CA GLY A 14 43.95 54.32 -13.08
C GLY A 14 43.28 53.27 -12.24
N GLY A 15 42.56 53.66 -11.20
CA GLY A 15 41.66 52.79 -10.46
C GLY A 15 40.50 52.35 -11.37
N SER A 16 40.62 51.20 -11.99
CA SER A 16 39.48 50.55 -12.59
C SER A 16 38.54 50.13 -11.47
N ILE A 17 37.49 50.93 -11.20
CA ILE A 17 36.33 50.49 -10.45
C ILE A 17 35.65 49.48 -11.36
N ALA A 18 35.96 48.21 -11.20
CA ALA A 18 35.16 47.13 -11.73
C ALA A 18 33.81 47.19 -10.97
N LEU A 19 32.81 47.82 -11.61
CA LEU A 19 31.44 47.65 -11.19
C LEU A 19 31.10 46.18 -11.40
N MET A 20 31.23 45.39 -10.34
CA MET A 20 30.59 44.09 -10.27
C MET A 20 29.10 44.35 -10.27
N LEU A 21 28.53 44.47 -11.44
CA LEU A 21 27.11 44.22 -11.64
C LEU A 21 26.90 42.79 -11.26
N GLY A 22 26.61 42.54 -9.96
CA GLY A 22 26.01 41.31 -9.52
C GLY A 22 24.83 41.12 -10.45
N VAL A 23 24.90 40.09 -11.27
CA VAL A 23 23.73 39.55 -11.93
C VAL A 23 22.83 39.15 -10.77
N HIS A 24 21.94 40.09 -10.41
CA HIS A 24 20.78 39.71 -9.60
C HIS A 24 20.08 38.71 -10.50
N GLN A 25 20.29 37.43 -10.26
CA GLN A 25 19.36 36.42 -10.71
C GLN A 25 18.04 36.91 -10.18
N ILE A 26 17.23 37.48 -11.06
CA ILE A 26 15.83 37.70 -10.80
C ILE A 26 15.38 36.33 -10.40
N ALA A 27 15.12 36.14 -9.10
CA ALA A 27 14.62 34.90 -8.56
C ALA A 27 13.28 34.68 -9.26
N ARG A 28 13.31 34.02 -10.41
CA ARG A 28 12.12 33.51 -11.06
C ARG A 28 11.53 32.55 -10.07
N GLY A 29 10.28 32.78 -9.68
CA GLY A 29 9.56 31.84 -8.85
C GLY A 29 9.62 30.45 -9.49
N ALA A 30 9.43 29.42 -8.68
CA ALA A 30 9.37 28.06 -9.19
C ALA A 30 8.28 27.93 -10.26
N THR A 31 8.58 27.20 -11.33
CA THR A 31 7.65 26.95 -12.43
C THR A 31 6.90 25.65 -12.18
N ILE A 32 5.59 25.68 -12.27
CA ILE A 32 4.76 24.48 -12.18
C ILE A 32 4.80 23.76 -13.52
N LEU A 33 5.15 22.48 -13.50
CA LEU A 33 5.32 21.64 -14.69
C LEU A 33 4.10 20.76 -14.93
N ALA A 34 3.49 20.24 -13.87
CA ALA A 34 2.31 19.41 -13.97
C ALA A 34 1.50 19.39 -12.65
N VAL A 35 0.21 19.14 -12.77
CA VAL A 35 -0.69 18.87 -11.65
C VAL A 35 -1.46 17.58 -11.90
N ARG A 36 -1.54 16.73 -10.89
CA ARG A 36 -2.19 15.40 -10.97
C ARG A 36 -3.07 15.16 -9.78
N VAL A 37 -4.16 14.40 -9.98
CA VAL A 37 -5.09 14.00 -8.92
C VAL A 37 -5.37 12.51 -9.05
N TRP A 38 -5.22 11.81 -7.94
CA TRP A 38 -5.38 10.37 -7.84
C TRP A 38 -6.40 10.06 -6.73
N PRO A 39 -7.70 9.96 -7.08
CA PRO A 39 -8.73 9.61 -6.11
C PRO A 39 -8.71 8.11 -5.81
N ALA A 40 -8.79 7.76 -4.54
CA ALA A 40 -8.91 6.38 -4.06
C ALA A 40 -9.86 6.32 -2.86
N ALA A 41 -10.38 5.14 -2.55
CA ALA A 41 -11.23 4.95 -1.38
C ALA A 41 -10.48 5.24 -0.07
N ASP A 42 -9.18 4.92 0.00
CA ASP A 42 -8.37 5.12 1.19
C ASP A 42 -7.88 6.57 1.37
N TYR A 43 -7.68 7.30 0.28
CA TYR A 43 -7.22 8.69 0.29
C TYR A 43 -7.29 9.32 -1.11
N THR A 44 -7.32 10.64 -1.21
CA THR A 44 -7.06 11.32 -2.49
C THR A 44 -5.70 12.00 -2.43
N ARG A 45 -4.86 11.72 -3.42
CA ARG A 45 -3.57 12.38 -3.61
C ARG A 45 -3.67 13.49 -4.65
N VAL A 46 -3.15 14.67 -4.30
CA VAL A 46 -2.91 15.76 -5.24
C VAL A 46 -1.41 16.00 -5.31
N THR A 47 -0.85 16.00 -6.51
CA THR A 47 0.57 16.22 -6.75
C THR A 47 0.78 17.44 -7.62
N ILE A 48 1.65 18.34 -7.20
CA ILE A 48 2.10 19.52 -7.93
C ILE A 48 3.58 19.35 -8.22
N GLU A 49 3.92 19.19 -9.50
CA GLU A 49 5.31 19.03 -9.95
C GLU A 49 5.87 20.39 -10.38
N SER A 50 7.11 20.66 -10.01
CA SER A 50 7.80 21.95 -10.25
C SER A 50 9.29 21.76 -10.53
N ASP A 51 9.89 22.74 -11.18
CA ASP A 51 11.33 22.78 -11.48
C ASP A 51 12.22 22.97 -10.23
N ALA A 52 11.64 23.52 -9.14
CA ALA A 52 12.31 23.73 -7.86
C ALA A 52 11.43 23.26 -6.69
N ARG A 53 12.04 23.05 -5.53
CA ARG A 53 11.31 22.65 -4.33
C ARG A 53 10.34 23.76 -3.90
N LEU A 54 9.08 23.39 -3.68
CA LEU A 54 8.04 24.30 -3.18
C LEU A 54 8.00 24.28 -1.65
N SER A 55 7.80 25.48 -1.07
CA SER A 55 7.44 25.66 0.33
C SER A 55 5.93 25.83 0.45
N SER A 56 5.30 25.26 1.46
CA SER A 56 3.87 25.36 1.65
C SER A 56 3.49 25.44 3.13
N GLN A 57 2.37 26.10 3.38
CA GLN A 57 1.73 26.17 4.69
C GLN A 57 0.28 25.71 4.53
N GLN A 58 -0.23 24.95 5.52
CA GLN A 58 -1.58 24.44 5.47
C GLN A 58 -2.44 24.93 6.63
N LEU A 59 -3.73 25.14 6.37
CA LEU A 59 -4.73 25.50 7.35
C LEU A 59 -5.97 24.63 7.14
N VAL A 60 -6.36 23.88 8.17
CA VAL A 60 -7.59 23.07 8.17
C VAL A 60 -8.71 23.85 8.85
N VAL A 61 -9.87 23.92 8.21
CA VAL A 61 -11.08 24.56 8.75
C VAL A 61 -12.15 23.47 8.90
N GLY A 62 -12.71 23.33 10.09
CA GLY A 62 -13.62 22.23 10.40
C GLY A 62 -15.06 22.40 9.93
N SER A 63 -15.57 23.64 9.84
CA SER A 63 -17.00 23.89 9.53
C SER A 63 -17.17 25.10 8.61
N PRO A 64 -17.58 24.91 7.35
CA PRO A 64 -17.60 23.65 6.61
C PRO A 64 -16.18 23.09 6.42
N PRO A 65 -16.02 21.76 6.28
CA PRO A 65 -14.68 21.16 6.19
C PRO A 65 -13.92 21.66 4.96
N ARG A 66 -12.75 22.26 5.18
CA ARG A 66 -11.89 22.81 4.14
C ARG A 66 -10.43 22.65 4.51
N LEU A 67 -9.60 22.45 3.48
CA LEU A 67 -8.16 22.56 3.57
C LEU A 67 -7.70 23.72 2.68
N ALA A 68 -7.02 24.70 3.24
CA ALA A 68 -6.31 25.73 2.51
C ALA A 68 -4.81 25.44 2.52
N VAL A 69 -4.16 25.53 1.37
CA VAL A 69 -2.71 25.35 1.22
C VAL A 69 -2.14 26.55 0.51
N ASP A 70 -1.27 27.29 1.18
CA ASP A 70 -0.51 28.41 0.61
C ASP A 70 0.82 27.88 0.10
N ILE A 71 1.11 28.11 -1.16
CA ILE A 71 2.36 27.73 -1.81
C ILE A 71 3.15 29.01 -2.10
N GLU A 72 4.34 29.08 -1.52
CA GLU A 72 5.22 30.23 -1.61
C GLU A 72 6.16 30.12 -2.82
N GLY A 73 6.59 31.29 -3.30
CA GLY A 73 7.59 31.39 -4.39
C GLY A 73 7.04 31.15 -5.78
N ILE A 74 5.71 31.07 -5.94
CA ILE A 74 5.06 30.86 -7.24
C ILE A 74 3.99 31.92 -7.55
N GLU A 75 3.67 32.05 -8.82
CA GLU A 75 2.54 32.82 -9.31
C GLU A 75 1.47 31.88 -9.88
N LEU A 76 0.24 32.38 -9.94
CA LEU A 76 -0.88 31.61 -10.47
C LEU A 76 -0.70 31.32 -11.96
N SER A 77 -0.30 30.09 -12.27
CA SER A 77 -0.06 29.59 -13.62
C SER A 77 -1.29 28.92 -14.23
N PRO A 78 -1.34 28.74 -15.57
CA PRO A 78 -2.41 27.99 -16.24
C PRO A 78 -2.52 26.55 -15.71
N GLU A 79 -1.40 25.88 -15.45
CA GLU A 79 -1.35 24.48 -14.97
C GLU A 79 -2.03 24.33 -13.59
N LEU A 80 -1.85 25.32 -12.69
CA LEU A 80 -2.55 25.34 -11.41
C LEU A 80 -4.05 25.58 -11.57
N ARG A 81 -4.48 26.36 -12.55
CA ARG A 81 -5.90 26.54 -12.86
C ARG A 81 -6.54 25.28 -13.42
N GLU A 82 -5.79 24.48 -14.18
CA GLU A 82 -6.26 23.17 -14.67
C GLU A 82 -6.57 22.20 -13.55
N LEU A 83 -5.95 22.34 -12.37
CA LEU A 83 -6.20 21.50 -11.21
C LEU A 83 -7.69 21.48 -10.83
N VAL A 84 -8.37 22.62 -10.97
CA VAL A 84 -9.81 22.74 -10.68
C VAL A 84 -10.63 21.76 -11.54
N GLY A 85 -10.27 21.61 -12.82
CA GLY A 85 -10.94 20.71 -13.75
C GLY A 85 -10.57 19.24 -13.59
N LYS A 86 -9.51 18.92 -12.83
CA LYS A 86 -9.06 17.54 -12.61
C LYS A 86 -9.80 16.84 -11.47
N ILE A 87 -10.50 17.59 -10.62
CA ILE A 87 -11.34 17.01 -9.56
C ILE A 87 -12.59 16.42 -10.21
N LYS A 88 -12.78 15.13 -10.07
CA LYS A 88 -13.95 14.42 -10.59
C LYS A 88 -15.11 14.48 -9.59
N PRO A 89 -16.37 14.54 -10.03
CA PRO A 89 -17.54 14.53 -9.15
C PRO A 89 -17.58 13.30 -8.21
N GLY A 90 -16.99 12.19 -8.65
CA GLY A 90 -16.89 10.94 -7.88
C GLY A 90 -15.73 10.89 -6.89
N ASP A 91 -14.92 11.96 -6.72
CA ASP A 91 -13.85 11.97 -5.73
C ASP A 91 -14.44 11.74 -4.33
N PRO A 92 -13.91 10.82 -3.50
CA PRO A 92 -14.51 10.50 -2.20
C PRO A 92 -14.35 11.60 -1.15
N TYR A 93 -13.36 12.48 -1.28
CA TYR A 93 -13.00 13.46 -0.25
C TYR A 93 -13.17 14.90 -0.70
N ILE A 94 -12.94 15.20 -1.97
CA ILE A 94 -12.98 16.56 -2.51
C ILE A 94 -14.33 16.82 -3.16
N ASN A 95 -15.04 17.84 -2.67
CA ASN A 95 -16.27 18.33 -3.27
C ASN A 95 -16.00 19.37 -4.35
N GLY A 96 -14.98 20.20 -4.14
CA GLY A 96 -14.57 21.24 -5.07
C GLY A 96 -13.19 21.79 -4.72
N LEU A 97 -12.63 22.55 -5.67
CA LEU A 97 -11.31 23.14 -5.50
C LEU A 97 -11.32 24.55 -6.08
N ARG A 98 -10.66 25.47 -5.39
CA ARG A 98 -10.44 26.85 -5.82
C ARG A 98 -8.97 27.18 -5.73
N VAL A 99 -8.45 27.86 -6.75
CA VAL A 99 -7.06 28.31 -6.81
C VAL A 99 -7.03 29.81 -7.08
N GLY A 100 -6.24 30.54 -6.33
CA GLY A 100 -6.12 31.99 -6.49
C GLY A 100 -4.79 32.55 -5.97
N GLN A 101 -4.42 33.72 -6.49
CA GLN A 101 -3.28 34.46 -5.96
C GLN A 101 -3.70 35.08 -4.62
N ASN A 102 -3.06 34.64 -3.51
CA ASN A 102 -3.37 35.13 -2.16
C ASN A 102 -2.54 36.37 -1.80
N ALA A 103 -1.27 36.37 -2.21
CA ALA A 103 -0.34 37.47 -2.03
C ALA A 103 0.71 37.46 -3.17
N PRO A 104 1.54 38.48 -3.36
CA PRO A 104 2.64 38.44 -4.31
C PRO A 104 3.49 37.18 -4.05
N LYS A 105 3.66 36.35 -5.09
CA LYS A 105 4.36 35.05 -5.03
C LYS A 105 3.79 34.02 -4.06
N VAL A 106 2.53 34.13 -3.66
CA VAL A 106 1.84 33.14 -2.84
C VAL A 106 0.53 32.75 -3.50
N VAL A 107 0.42 31.52 -3.93
CA VAL A 107 -0.81 30.95 -4.48
C VAL A 107 -1.51 30.12 -3.39
N ARG A 108 -2.80 30.37 -3.20
CA ARG A 108 -3.66 29.60 -2.29
C ARG A 108 -4.51 28.63 -3.07
N ILE A 109 -4.46 27.37 -2.65
CA ILE A 109 -5.36 26.31 -3.07
C ILE A 109 -6.31 26.00 -1.94
N VAL A 110 -7.62 26.05 -2.19
CA VAL A 110 -8.65 25.72 -1.19
C VAL A 110 -9.42 24.51 -1.68
N PHE A 111 -9.35 23.43 -0.90
CA PHE A 111 -10.15 22.23 -1.09
C PHE A 111 -11.41 22.35 -0.26
N ASP A 112 -12.57 22.35 -0.90
CA ASP A 112 -13.86 22.18 -0.25
C ASP A 112 -14.07 20.66 -0.11
N LEU A 113 -14.19 20.17 1.11
CA LEU A 113 -14.16 18.75 1.44
C LEU A 113 -15.58 18.21 1.65
N LYS A 114 -15.80 16.93 1.32
CA LYS A 114 -17.05 16.21 1.59
C LYS A 114 -17.16 15.73 3.03
N GLN A 115 -16.02 15.54 3.67
CA GLN A 115 -15.88 15.05 5.05
C GLN A 115 -14.59 15.57 5.68
N ALA A 116 -14.45 15.41 6.98
CA ALA A 116 -13.20 15.72 7.67
C ALA A 116 -12.06 14.81 7.20
N VAL A 117 -10.88 15.39 7.02
CA VAL A 117 -9.68 14.68 6.57
C VAL A 117 -8.48 15.02 7.44
N VAL A 118 -7.54 14.09 7.49
CA VAL A 118 -6.19 14.30 8.04
C VAL A 118 -5.24 14.52 6.87
N PRO A 119 -4.89 15.77 6.52
CA PRO A 119 -4.03 16.05 5.40
C PRO A 119 -2.57 15.76 5.74
N GLN A 120 -1.84 15.14 4.82
CA GLN A 120 -0.38 15.05 4.86
C GLN A 120 0.18 15.84 3.68
N VAL A 121 0.92 16.91 3.96
CA VAL A 121 1.56 17.76 2.95
C VAL A 121 3.07 17.64 3.08
N PHE A 122 3.74 17.21 2.01
CA PHE A 122 5.18 16.98 2.02
C PHE A 122 5.79 17.16 0.63
N SER A 123 7.11 17.40 0.58
CA SER A 123 7.85 17.58 -0.66
C SER A 123 8.72 16.37 -0.96
N LEU A 124 8.76 15.99 -2.24
CA LEU A 124 9.60 14.93 -2.77
C LEU A 124 10.70 15.53 -3.65
N ALA A 125 11.92 14.99 -3.51
CA ALA A 125 13.03 15.28 -4.39
C ALA A 125 12.83 14.64 -5.78
N PRO A 126 13.54 15.12 -6.81
CA PRO A 126 13.52 14.51 -8.14
C PRO A 126 13.89 13.02 -8.09
N VAL A 127 13.13 12.20 -8.83
CA VAL A 127 13.38 10.76 -8.98
C VAL A 127 12.86 10.30 -10.33
N ALA A 128 13.59 9.42 -11.01
CA ALA A 128 13.27 8.93 -12.35
C ALA A 128 12.98 10.10 -13.32
N ALA A 129 11.81 10.13 -13.95
CA ALA A 129 11.38 11.20 -14.85
C ALA A 129 10.80 12.43 -14.12
N TYR A 130 10.50 12.31 -12.82
CA TYR A 130 9.84 13.38 -12.05
C TYR A 130 10.85 14.40 -11.52
N LYS A 131 10.43 15.66 -11.51
CA LYS A 131 11.12 16.76 -10.84
C LYS A 131 10.72 16.87 -9.36
N HIS A 132 10.82 18.07 -8.78
CA HIS A 132 10.32 18.28 -7.42
C HIS A 132 8.80 18.14 -7.38
N ARG A 133 8.26 17.49 -6.36
CA ARG A 133 6.83 17.31 -6.20
C ARG A 133 6.39 17.77 -4.82
N LEU A 134 5.39 18.63 -4.76
CA LEU A 134 4.62 18.88 -3.55
C LEU A 134 3.42 17.94 -3.58
N VAL A 135 3.30 17.10 -2.58
CA VAL A 135 2.26 16.07 -2.46
C VAL A 135 1.32 16.44 -1.32
N LEU A 136 0.03 16.33 -1.58
CA LEU A 136 -1.04 16.51 -0.63
C LEU A 136 -1.87 15.22 -0.61
N ASP A 137 -1.75 14.45 0.47
CA ASP A 137 -2.54 13.24 0.71
C ASP A 137 -3.66 13.56 1.68
N LEU A 138 -4.91 13.35 1.27
CA LEU A 138 -6.11 13.62 2.04
C LEU A 138 -6.67 12.29 2.54
N TYR A 139 -6.33 11.89 3.76
CA TYR A 139 -6.84 10.69 4.41
C TYR A 139 -8.17 11.00 5.13
N PRO A 140 -9.13 10.08 5.16
CA PRO A 140 -10.31 10.24 6.02
C PRO A 140 -9.90 10.26 7.49
N GLU A 141 -10.61 11.03 8.30
CA GLU A 141 -10.40 11.02 9.77
C GLU A 141 -10.74 9.66 10.36
N GLN A 142 -11.76 8.99 9.80
CA GLN A 142 -12.10 7.61 10.13
C GLN A 142 -11.68 6.70 8.97
N ALA A 143 -10.70 5.84 9.22
CA ALA A 143 -10.26 4.87 8.22
C ALA A 143 -11.37 3.86 7.92
N ILE A 144 -11.60 3.58 6.63
CA ILE A 144 -12.53 2.54 6.21
C ILE A 144 -11.89 1.17 6.55
N ASP A 145 -12.65 0.30 7.24
CA ASP A 145 -12.20 -1.07 7.46
C ASP A 145 -12.36 -1.89 6.16
N PRO A 146 -11.28 -2.39 5.56
CA PRO A 146 -11.35 -3.18 4.34
C PRO A 146 -12.15 -4.48 4.52
N MET A 147 -12.19 -5.06 5.72
CA MET A 147 -12.96 -6.25 6.02
C MET A 147 -14.48 -5.96 5.98
N GLU A 148 -14.91 -4.84 6.55
CA GLU A 148 -16.32 -4.41 6.47
C GLU A 148 -16.74 -4.17 5.03
N ALA A 149 -15.89 -3.53 4.22
CA ALA A 149 -16.14 -3.32 2.80
C ALA A 149 -16.31 -4.65 2.04
N LEU A 150 -15.43 -5.64 2.29
CA LEU A 150 -15.50 -6.97 1.69
C LEU A 150 -16.78 -7.74 2.10
N ILE A 151 -17.17 -7.66 3.37
CA ILE A 151 -18.41 -8.26 3.88
C ILE A 151 -19.65 -7.61 3.23
N ALA A 152 -19.66 -6.28 3.11
CA ALA A 152 -20.75 -5.55 2.47
C ALA A 152 -20.86 -5.88 0.97
N GLU A 153 -19.76 -6.07 0.27
CA GLU A 153 -19.73 -6.55 -1.13
C GLU A 153 -20.35 -7.95 -1.21
N ARG A 154 -19.92 -8.88 -0.35
CA ARG A 154 -20.49 -10.22 -0.32
C ARG A 154 -22.00 -10.24 -0.08
N LEU A 155 -22.49 -9.44 0.85
CA LEU A 155 -23.93 -9.36 1.15
C LEU A 155 -24.75 -8.81 -0.02
N ARG A 156 -24.15 -7.97 -0.88
CA ARG A 156 -24.79 -7.49 -2.11
C ARG A 156 -24.82 -8.58 -3.20
N ASP A 157 -23.76 -9.39 -3.30
CA ASP A 157 -23.60 -10.44 -4.30
C ASP A 157 -24.33 -11.73 -3.91
N ALA A 158 -24.73 -11.90 -2.63
CA ALA A 158 -25.51 -13.05 -2.19
C ALA A 158 -26.83 -13.07 -2.98
N PRO A 159 -27.19 -14.18 -3.64
CA PRO A 159 -28.45 -14.30 -4.31
C PRO A 159 -29.54 -14.01 -3.29
N ARG A 160 -30.35 -12.99 -3.53
CA ARG A 160 -31.58 -12.74 -2.78
C ARG A 160 -32.43 -13.99 -2.95
N GLY A 161 -32.33 -14.91 -1.99
CA GLY A 161 -33.13 -16.11 -1.94
C GLY A 161 -34.57 -15.72 -2.10
N GLY A 162 -35.15 -16.09 -3.23
CA GLY A 162 -36.52 -15.88 -3.55
C GLY A 162 -37.39 -16.62 -2.54
N ASN A 163 -37.82 -15.94 -1.51
CA ASN A 163 -38.98 -16.37 -0.74
C ASN A 163 -40.22 -15.70 -1.33
N SER A 164 -40.59 -16.12 -2.54
CA SER A 164 -41.89 -15.83 -3.14
C SER A 164 -42.78 -17.06 -3.00
N ASN A 165 -43.26 -17.30 -1.79
CA ASN A 165 -44.49 -18.08 -1.59
C ASN A 165 -45.16 -17.55 -0.33
N ASN A 166 -45.97 -16.51 -0.48
CA ASN A 166 -47.14 -16.37 0.32
C ASN A 166 -48.23 -15.60 -0.48
N SER A 167 -48.94 -16.35 -1.29
CA SER A 167 -50.28 -15.98 -1.69
C SER A 167 -51.15 -15.99 -0.44
N SER A 168 -51.45 -14.82 0.09
CA SER A 168 -52.48 -14.69 1.14
C SER A 168 -53.51 -13.66 0.73
N ALA A 169 -54.67 -14.17 0.62
CA ALA A 169 -55.89 -13.46 0.37
C ALA A 169 -56.09 -12.26 1.32
N ALA A 170 -56.63 -11.19 0.76
CA ALA A 170 -57.08 -10.02 1.47
C ALA A 170 -58.19 -10.38 2.45
N VAL A 171 -58.03 -10.01 3.73
CA VAL A 171 -59.12 -9.80 4.68
C VAL A 171 -58.93 -8.41 5.26
N ALA A 172 -59.96 -7.56 5.01
CA ALA A 172 -60.04 -6.23 5.56
C ALA A 172 -60.44 -6.28 7.05
N GLY A 173 -59.88 -5.37 7.86
CA GLY A 173 -60.53 -4.92 9.07
C GLY A 173 -59.74 -5.03 10.37
N ALA A 174 -59.30 -3.91 10.87
CA ALA A 174 -59.34 -3.31 12.20
C ALA A 174 -58.02 -2.56 12.54
N PRO A 175 -58.08 -1.39 13.21
CA PRO A 175 -56.91 -0.58 13.49
C PRO A 175 -56.06 -1.18 14.64
N PRO A 176 -54.73 -1.00 14.63
CA PRO A 176 -53.86 -1.55 15.66
C PRO A 176 -53.87 -0.74 16.95
N ALA A 177 -53.93 -1.43 18.08
CA ALA A 177 -53.71 -0.91 19.41
C ALA A 177 -52.25 -0.47 19.63
N PRO A 178 -51.96 0.51 20.52
CA PRO A 178 -50.60 1.02 20.73
C PRO A 178 -49.70 -0.04 21.35
N ALA A 179 -48.52 -0.20 20.77
CA ALA A 179 -47.51 -1.12 21.21
C ALA A 179 -46.92 -0.72 22.58
N ARG A 180 -46.84 -1.69 23.50
CA ARG A 180 -46.08 -1.58 24.74
C ARG A 180 -44.57 -1.48 24.41
N PRO A 181 -43.80 -0.65 25.15
CA PRO A 181 -42.37 -0.60 24.99
C PRO A 181 -41.72 -1.94 25.39
N ALA A 182 -40.85 -2.43 24.56
CA ALA A 182 -40.01 -3.61 24.83
C ALA A 182 -39.04 -3.34 25.99
N PRO A 183 -38.69 -4.34 26.82
CA PRO A 183 -37.68 -4.19 27.85
C PRO A 183 -36.30 -3.96 27.20
N PRO A 184 -35.39 -3.21 27.86
CA PRO A 184 -34.08 -2.94 27.32
C PRO A 184 -33.29 -4.26 27.15
N ALA A 185 -32.63 -4.40 26.00
CA ALA A 185 -31.74 -5.54 25.73
C ALA A 185 -30.57 -5.49 26.73
N VAL A 186 -30.37 -6.59 27.45
CA VAL A 186 -29.23 -6.79 28.34
C VAL A 186 -28.00 -6.99 27.42
N ASP A 187 -26.99 -6.11 27.56
CA ASP A 187 -25.72 -6.23 26.87
C ASP A 187 -24.69 -6.90 27.81
N PRO A 188 -24.47 -8.23 27.71
CA PRO A 188 -23.55 -8.95 28.58
C PRO A 188 -22.09 -8.59 28.38
N LEU A 189 -21.75 -7.99 27.22
CA LEU A 189 -20.38 -7.59 26.89
C LEU A 189 -20.03 -6.21 27.49
N GLY A 190 -20.99 -5.30 27.51
CA GLY A 190 -20.86 -3.99 28.15
C GLY A 190 -20.68 -4.10 29.67
N ASP A 191 -21.41 -5.03 30.30
CA ASP A 191 -21.27 -5.31 31.74
C ASP A 191 -19.94 -5.95 32.10
N LEU A 192 -19.38 -6.81 31.25
CA LEU A 192 -18.06 -7.42 31.46
C LEU A 192 -16.92 -6.40 31.34
N MET A 193 -17.00 -5.48 30.42
CA MET A 193 -16.04 -4.40 30.24
C MET A 193 -16.09 -3.37 31.38
N ALA A 194 -17.27 -3.07 31.91
CA ALA A 194 -17.42 -2.20 33.06
C ALA A 194 -16.83 -2.82 34.35
N GLN A 195 -16.91 -4.14 34.51
CA GLN A 195 -16.31 -4.84 35.66
C GLN A 195 -14.77 -4.90 35.60
N GLN A 196 -14.15 -4.87 34.40
CA GLN A 196 -12.70 -4.83 34.25
C GLN A 196 -12.11 -3.42 34.48
N ALA A 197 -12.89 -2.35 34.25
CA ALA A 197 -12.43 -0.97 34.45
C ALA A 197 -12.29 -0.55 35.92
N VAL A 198 -12.79 -1.34 36.87
CA VAL A 198 -12.82 -1.00 38.31
C VAL A 198 -11.68 -1.67 39.12
N ARG A 199 -10.77 -2.40 38.47
CA ARG A 199 -9.61 -2.94 39.20
C ARG A 199 -8.47 -1.93 39.27
N PRO A 200 -8.06 -1.47 40.47
CA PRO A 200 -6.86 -0.63 40.63
C PRO A 200 -5.62 -1.46 40.25
N GLY A 201 -4.84 -0.95 39.30
CA GLY A 201 -3.55 -1.52 38.96
C GLY A 201 -2.52 -1.41 40.10
N PRO A 202 -1.55 -2.33 40.18
CA PRO A 202 -0.49 -2.23 41.16
C PRO A 202 0.38 -0.99 40.92
N PRO A 203 0.94 -0.37 42.01
CA PRO A 203 1.72 0.84 41.90
C PRO A 203 3.00 0.60 41.08
N ALA A 204 3.35 1.58 40.25
CA ALA A 204 4.57 1.57 39.47
C ALA A 204 5.83 1.63 40.34
N PRO A 205 6.91 0.90 39.98
CA PRO A 205 8.20 1.00 40.70
C PRO A 205 8.86 2.37 40.43
N PRO A 206 9.61 2.89 41.42
CA PRO A 206 10.31 4.17 41.28
C PRO A 206 11.46 4.09 40.25
N PRO A 207 11.83 5.24 39.65
CA PRO A 207 12.90 5.26 38.66
C PRO A 207 14.28 5.04 39.30
N PRO A 208 15.24 4.41 38.57
CA PRO A 208 16.58 4.18 39.11
C PRO A 208 17.39 5.49 39.19
N VAL A 209 17.99 5.70 40.34
CA VAL A 209 18.95 6.76 40.58
C VAL A 209 20.27 6.40 39.89
N VAL A 210 20.74 7.28 39.00
CA VAL A 210 22.04 7.18 38.36
C VAL A 210 23.07 7.85 39.27
N THR A 211 23.94 7.07 39.90
CA THR A 211 25.21 7.55 40.44
C THR A 211 26.34 6.90 39.66
N GLY A 212 27.25 7.74 39.23
CA GLY A 212 28.32 7.39 38.31
C GLY A 212 29.51 6.72 38.98
N SER A 213 30.37 6.29 38.11
CA SER A 213 31.82 6.14 38.22
C SER A 213 32.39 4.80 38.69
N GLU A 214 33.32 4.35 37.86
CA GLU A 214 34.55 3.57 38.02
C GLU A 214 34.56 2.11 37.57
N ARG A 215 35.39 1.91 36.54
CA ARG A 215 36.01 0.61 36.20
C ARG A 215 37.09 0.25 37.25
N PRO A 216 37.26 -1.05 37.56
CA PRO A 216 38.42 -1.72 37.03
C PRO A 216 38.26 -3.24 36.69
N THR A 217 39.01 -3.63 35.72
CA THR A 217 39.77 -4.88 35.43
C THR A 217 39.44 -6.17 36.20
N GLY A 218 39.05 -7.19 35.40
CA GLY A 218 39.62 -8.55 35.39
C GLY A 218 39.38 -9.49 36.52
N LEU A 219 38.72 -10.63 36.22
CA LEU A 219 39.08 -11.99 36.53
C LEU A 219 37.87 -12.94 36.39
N PRO A 220 38.05 -14.28 36.28
CA PRO A 220 37.16 -15.17 35.52
C PRO A 220 35.92 -15.65 36.30
N VAL A 221 34.83 -15.87 35.55
CA VAL A 221 33.55 -16.37 36.06
C VAL A 221 33.63 -17.89 36.24
N PRO A 222 33.25 -18.49 37.39
CA PRO A 222 33.06 -19.89 37.53
C PRO A 222 31.73 -20.38 36.93
N LEU A 223 31.76 -21.50 36.25
CA LEU A 223 30.61 -22.22 35.72
C LEU A 223 29.71 -22.70 36.86
N THR A 224 28.45 -22.28 36.88
CA THR A 224 27.41 -22.86 37.75
C THR A 224 26.79 -24.06 37.09
N PRO A 225 26.52 -25.14 37.87
CA PRO A 225 25.88 -26.35 37.34
C PRO A 225 24.37 -26.15 37.13
N PRO A 226 23.73 -26.95 36.24
CA PRO A 226 22.31 -26.84 35.94
C PRO A 226 21.44 -27.31 37.16
N PRO A 227 20.21 -26.77 37.30
CA PRO A 227 19.30 -27.14 38.38
C PRO A 227 18.77 -28.55 38.20
N PRO A 228 18.45 -29.26 39.33
CA PRO A 228 17.99 -30.64 39.28
C PRO A 228 16.58 -30.79 38.69
N ALA A 229 16.37 -31.89 37.98
CA ALA A 229 15.12 -32.27 37.37
C ALA A 229 14.00 -32.43 38.42
N VAL A 230 12.88 -31.74 38.19
CA VAL A 230 11.68 -31.90 39.03
C VAL A 230 10.99 -33.22 38.64
N ALA A 231 10.78 -34.07 39.61
CA ALA A 231 10.11 -35.36 39.48
C ALA A 231 8.65 -35.20 39.05
N ALA A 232 8.24 -35.99 38.06
CA ALA A 232 6.88 -36.04 37.55
C ALA A 232 5.90 -36.55 38.61
N ALA A 233 4.79 -35.84 38.81
CA ALA A 233 3.69 -36.29 39.65
C ALA A 233 2.91 -37.43 38.96
N PRO A 234 2.34 -38.37 39.72
CA PRO A 234 1.65 -39.53 39.16
C PRO A 234 0.32 -39.17 38.48
N ALA A 235 0.09 -39.78 37.32
CA ALA A 235 -1.10 -39.60 36.50
C ALA A 235 -2.37 -40.09 37.26
N ARG A 236 -3.43 -39.25 37.19
CA ARG A 236 -4.78 -39.61 37.64
C ARG A 236 -5.39 -40.64 36.68
N PRO A 237 -6.22 -41.59 37.16
CA PRO A 237 -6.87 -42.56 36.29
C PRO A 237 -7.90 -41.88 35.39
N VAL A 238 -7.85 -42.23 34.11
CA VAL A 238 -8.81 -41.81 33.10
C VAL A 238 -10.04 -42.67 33.21
N ALA A 239 -11.22 -42.07 33.38
CA ALA A 239 -12.52 -42.75 33.34
C ALA A 239 -12.82 -43.22 31.90
N PRO A 240 -13.53 -44.38 31.73
CA PRO A 240 -13.83 -44.89 30.39
C PRO A 240 -14.81 -43.97 29.63
N PRO A 241 -14.71 -43.92 28.29
CA PRO A 241 -15.57 -43.07 27.50
C PRO A 241 -17.03 -43.55 27.51
N VAL A 242 -17.93 -42.67 27.91
CA VAL A 242 -19.37 -42.89 27.76
C VAL A 242 -19.68 -42.83 26.25
N ALA A 243 -20.32 -43.91 25.75
CA ALA A 243 -20.79 -43.99 24.38
C ALA A 243 -21.81 -42.85 24.11
N ALA A 244 -21.38 -41.81 23.40
CA ALA A 244 -22.29 -40.79 22.93
C ALA A 244 -23.08 -41.35 21.75
N GLY A 245 -24.42 -41.28 21.89
CA GLY A 245 -25.37 -41.66 20.85
C GLY A 245 -25.08 -40.98 19.52
N ARG A 246 -25.30 -41.73 18.44
CA ARG A 246 -25.38 -41.20 17.08
C ARG A 246 -26.55 -40.20 16.99
N GLY A 247 -26.27 -38.95 17.33
CA GLY A 247 -27.08 -37.85 16.90
C GLY A 247 -26.56 -37.43 15.53
N ASP A 248 -27.44 -37.31 14.54
CA ASP A 248 -27.17 -36.67 13.26
C ASP A 248 -26.58 -35.30 13.49
N ALA A 249 -25.27 -35.22 13.54
CA ALA A 249 -24.54 -33.98 13.47
C ALA A 249 -24.51 -33.55 11.98
N THR A 250 -25.58 -32.95 11.49
CA THR A 250 -25.42 -31.89 10.51
C THR A 250 -24.63 -30.78 11.21
N ALA A 251 -23.31 -30.99 11.35
CA ALA A 251 -22.40 -29.94 11.70
C ALA A 251 -22.67 -28.84 10.69
N SER A 252 -23.21 -27.73 11.13
CA SER A 252 -23.24 -26.51 10.35
C SER A 252 -21.80 -26.25 9.96
N ARG A 253 -21.43 -26.61 8.71
CA ARG A 253 -20.17 -26.20 8.11
C ARG A 253 -20.18 -24.69 8.22
N THR A 254 -19.42 -24.18 9.15
CA THR A 254 -19.14 -22.74 9.16
C THR A 254 -18.43 -22.49 7.84
N ASP A 255 -19.15 -21.91 6.88
CA ASP A 255 -18.62 -21.63 5.55
C ASP A 255 -17.52 -20.58 5.70
N ARG A 256 -16.29 -21.06 5.99
CA ARG A 256 -15.12 -20.20 5.99
C ARG A 256 -14.93 -19.68 4.56
N ILE A 257 -14.85 -18.36 4.43
CA ILE A 257 -14.51 -17.73 3.16
C ILE A 257 -12.98 -17.82 3.00
N ILE A 258 -12.55 -18.22 1.81
CA ILE A 258 -11.14 -18.14 1.41
C ILE A 258 -10.90 -16.79 0.78
N ILE A 259 -10.05 -15.98 1.39
CA ILE A 259 -9.75 -14.62 0.93
C ILE A 259 -8.39 -14.62 0.22
N VAL A 260 -8.38 -14.21 -1.05
CA VAL A 260 -7.17 -14.04 -1.85
C VAL A 260 -6.91 -12.56 -2.04
N ALA A 261 -5.83 -12.04 -1.47
CA ALA A 261 -5.40 -10.68 -1.74
C ALA A 261 -4.66 -10.62 -3.08
N LEU A 262 -5.19 -9.83 -4.00
CA LEU A 262 -4.58 -9.52 -5.28
C LEU A 262 -3.93 -8.15 -5.19
N ASP A 263 -2.68 -8.07 -5.57
CA ASP A 263 -1.89 -6.85 -5.54
C ASP A 263 -1.44 -6.46 -6.94
N PRO A 264 -2.25 -5.67 -7.67
CA PRO A 264 -1.77 -5.09 -8.92
C PRO A 264 -0.62 -4.13 -8.64
N GLY A 265 0.60 -4.45 -9.11
CA GLY A 265 1.78 -3.62 -8.88
C GLY A 265 1.60 -2.17 -9.34
N HIS A 266 2.42 -1.25 -8.80
CA HIS A 266 2.46 0.15 -9.21
C HIS A 266 1.14 0.91 -8.99
N GLY A 267 0.88 1.97 -9.80
CA GLY A 267 -0.35 2.76 -9.76
C GLY A 267 -0.10 4.24 -9.47
N GLY A 268 -1.03 5.10 -9.89
CA GLY A 268 -0.94 6.54 -9.68
C GLY A 268 0.34 7.15 -10.25
N GLU A 269 1.13 7.76 -9.39
CA GLU A 269 2.44 8.36 -9.73
C GLU A 269 3.48 7.34 -10.19
N ASP A 270 3.35 6.08 -9.81
CA ASP A 270 4.25 5.02 -10.26
C ASP A 270 3.67 4.29 -11.47
N PRO A 271 4.20 4.55 -12.69
CA PRO A 271 3.71 3.90 -13.90
C PRO A 271 4.14 2.42 -14.01
N GLY A 272 5.11 1.97 -13.21
CA GLY A 272 5.86 0.75 -13.45
C GLY A 272 6.74 0.85 -14.69
N ALA A 273 7.02 -0.25 -15.32
CA ALA A 273 7.70 -0.30 -16.60
C ALA A 273 6.81 0.24 -17.73
N ILE A 274 7.49 0.82 -18.74
CA ILE A 274 6.82 1.33 -19.94
C ILE A 274 7.38 0.58 -21.15
N GLY A 275 6.51 -0.08 -21.88
CA GLY A 275 6.85 -0.80 -23.09
C GLY A 275 7.23 0.13 -24.25
N PRO A 276 7.87 -0.39 -25.30
CA PRO A 276 8.32 0.42 -26.43
C PRO A 276 7.19 1.13 -27.19
N ASN A 277 5.95 0.65 -27.10
CA ASN A 277 4.78 1.31 -27.68
C ASN A 277 4.00 2.18 -26.67
N GLY A 278 4.59 2.47 -25.50
CA GLY A 278 4.02 3.34 -24.47
C GLY A 278 3.01 2.65 -23.55
N THR A 279 2.89 1.32 -23.61
CA THR A 279 2.04 0.57 -22.68
C THR A 279 2.64 0.63 -21.28
N ARG A 280 1.83 1.02 -20.30
CA ARG A 280 2.28 1.12 -18.90
C ARG A 280 1.92 -0.14 -18.14
N GLU A 281 2.85 -0.65 -17.38
CA GLU A 281 2.68 -1.84 -16.56
C GLU A 281 1.48 -1.72 -15.62
N LYS A 282 1.36 -0.61 -14.89
CA LYS A 282 0.26 -0.37 -13.94
C LYS A 282 -1.13 -0.59 -14.52
N ASP A 283 -1.32 -0.28 -15.82
CA ASP A 283 -2.62 -0.40 -16.49
C ASP A 283 -2.91 -1.87 -16.84
N ILE A 284 -1.90 -2.60 -17.29
CA ILE A 284 -2.02 -4.03 -17.65
C ILE A 284 -2.27 -4.89 -16.42
N VAL A 285 -1.47 -4.73 -15.38
CA VAL A 285 -1.59 -5.56 -14.17
C VAL A 285 -2.92 -5.32 -13.44
N LEU A 286 -3.46 -4.11 -13.50
CA LEU A 286 -4.80 -3.81 -12.98
C LEU A 286 -5.89 -4.54 -13.77
N GLN A 287 -5.79 -4.55 -15.11
CA GLN A 287 -6.73 -5.26 -15.96
C GLN A 287 -6.71 -6.77 -15.70
N VAL A 288 -5.53 -7.38 -15.58
CA VAL A 288 -5.38 -8.80 -15.23
C VAL A 288 -5.96 -9.10 -13.85
N ALA A 289 -5.68 -8.24 -12.86
CA ALA A 289 -6.20 -8.42 -11.50
C ALA A 289 -7.73 -8.35 -11.44
N HIS A 290 -8.37 -7.47 -12.19
CA HIS A 290 -9.84 -7.42 -12.28
C HIS A 290 -10.43 -8.72 -12.85
N ARG A 291 -9.84 -9.26 -13.94
CA ARG A 291 -10.26 -10.53 -14.54
C ARG A 291 -10.08 -11.69 -13.57
N LEU A 292 -8.97 -11.72 -12.86
CA LEU A 292 -8.71 -12.75 -11.85
C LEU A 292 -9.68 -12.64 -10.67
N ARG A 293 -10.02 -11.41 -10.21
CA ARG A 293 -11.01 -11.17 -9.16
C ARG A 293 -12.37 -11.79 -9.52
N GLU A 294 -12.83 -11.58 -10.75
CA GLU A 294 -14.12 -12.13 -11.20
C GLU A 294 -14.14 -13.66 -11.10
N ARG A 295 -13.04 -14.34 -11.49
CA ARG A 295 -12.90 -15.79 -11.40
C ARG A 295 -12.88 -16.30 -9.97
N ILE A 296 -12.13 -15.64 -9.10
CA ILE A 296 -12.05 -16.00 -7.70
C ILE A 296 -13.43 -15.84 -7.05
N ASN A 297 -14.12 -14.71 -7.27
CA ASN A 297 -15.43 -14.44 -6.68
C ASN A 297 -16.52 -15.42 -7.16
N ALA A 298 -16.36 -15.99 -8.35
CA ALA A 298 -17.28 -17.00 -8.89
C ALA A 298 -16.93 -18.43 -8.46
N SER A 299 -15.87 -18.65 -7.69
CA SER A 299 -15.31 -19.96 -7.37
C SER A 299 -15.47 -20.36 -5.91
N SER A 300 -15.33 -21.67 -5.67
CA SER A 300 -15.21 -22.24 -4.33
C SER A 300 -14.16 -23.37 -4.31
N VAL A 301 -13.56 -23.62 -3.15
CA VAL A 301 -12.63 -24.72 -2.93
C VAL A 301 -13.15 -25.56 -1.77
N ASN A 302 -13.35 -26.87 -2.00
CA ASN A 302 -13.90 -27.79 -0.99
C ASN A 302 -15.21 -27.32 -0.33
N GLY A 303 -16.06 -26.62 -1.10
CA GLY A 303 -17.32 -26.06 -0.61
C GLY A 303 -17.19 -24.71 0.09
N SER A 304 -15.97 -24.21 0.34
CA SER A 304 -15.73 -22.89 0.88
C SER A 304 -15.71 -21.84 -0.24
N PRO A 305 -16.54 -20.79 -0.22
CA PRO A 305 -16.56 -19.78 -1.25
C PRO A 305 -15.26 -18.96 -1.20
N MET A 306 -14.80 -18.53 -2.36
CA MET A 306 -13.62 -17.68 -2.47
C MET A 306 -14.00 -16.21 -2.64
N ARG A 307 -13.16 -15.32 -2.19
CA ARG A 307 -13.26 -13.87 -2.40
C ARG A 307 -11.89 -13.27 -2.70
N ALA A 308 -11.82 -12.43 -3.72
CA ALA A 308 -10.65 -11.63 -4.00
C ALA A 308 -10.77 -10.27 -3.31
N PHE A 309 -9.68 -9.83 -2.72
CA PHE A 309 -9.50 -8.48 -2.21
C PHE A 309 -8.38 -7.80 -2.98
N LEU A 310 -8.63 -6.65 -3.61
CA LEU A 310 -7.61 -5.90 -4.34
C LEU A 310 -6.95 -4.86 -3.42
N THR A 311 -5.62 -4.79 -3.42
CA THR A 311 -4.89 -3.72 -2.71
C THR A 311 -5.16 -2.35 -3.31
N ARG A 312 -5.38 -2.30 -4.63
CA ARG A 312 -5.94 -1.18 -5.39
C ARG A 312 -6.87 -1.70 -6.49
N ASP A 313 -7.98 -1.01 -6.68
CA ASP A 313 -9.00 -1.34 -7.70
C ASP A 313 -9.10 -0.31 -8.83
N ALA A 314 -8.29 0.74 -8.75
CA ALA A 314 -8.20 1.83 -9.73
C ALA A 314 -6.74 2.31 -9.87
N ASP A 315 -6.54 3.37 -10.66
CA ASP A 315 -5.22 3.95 -10.89
C ASP A 315 -4.84 4.93 -9.77
N PHE A 316 -4.35 4.40 -8.66
CA PHE A 316 -3.74 5.15 -7.56
C PHE A 316 -2.57 4.37 -6.97
N PHE A 317 -1.65 5.06 -6.30
CA PHE A 317 -0.48 4.43 -5.70
C PHE A 317 -0.80 3.90 -4.29
N VAL A 318 -0.33 2.70 -3.98
CA VAL A 318 -0.36 2.13 -2.64
C VAL A 318 1.07 1.79 -2.23
N PRO A 319 1.59 2.34 -1.12
CA PRO A 319 2.92 2.02 -0.61
C PRO A 319 3.09 0.52 -0.35
N LEU A 320 4.30 -0.03 -0.60
CA LEU A 320 4.56 -1.48 -0.50
C LEU A 320 4.15 -2.06 0.85
N GLY A 321 4.51 -1.39 1.96
CA GLY A 321 4.12 -1.82 3.30
C GLY A 321 2.61 -1.78 3.54
N VAL A 322 1.90 -0.82 2.93
CA VAL A 322 0.44 -0.69 3.05
C VAL A 322 -0.28 -1.82 2.30
N ARG A 323 0.26 -2.29 1.14
CA ARG A 323 -0.29 -3.45 0.39
C ARG A 323 -0.36 -4.68 1.28
N VAL A 324 0.75 -5.00 1.95
CA VAL A 324 0.83 -6.11 2.92
C VAL A 324 -0.16 -5.94 4.08
N GLN A 325 -0.24 -4.73 4.65
CA GLN A 325 -1.17 -4.45 5.75
C GLN A 325 -2.64 -4.60 5.34
N LYS A 326 -3.00 -4.15 4.13
CA LYS A 326 -4.34 -4.32 3.58
C LYS A 326 -4.71 -5.79 3.47
N ALA A 327 -3.80 -6.65 2.97
CA ALA A 327 -4.00 -8.09 2.93
C ALA A 327 -4.18 -8.71 4.33
N ARG A 328 -3.36 -8.27 5.31
CA ARG A 328 -3.46 -8.75 6.69
C ARG A 328 -4.73 -8.30 7.40
N ARG A 329 -5.21 -7.07 7.15
CA ARG A 329 -6.48 -6.57 7.73
C ARG A 329 -7.69 -7.39 7.29
N VAL A 330 -7.72 -7.84 6.04
CA VAL A 330 -8.79 -8.75 5.56
C VAL A 330 -8.51 -10.21 5.88
N GLN A 331 -7.45 -10.52 6.63
CA GLN A 331 -7.05 -11.89 6.99
C GLN A 331 -6.95 -12.78 5.74
N ALA A 332 -6.26 -12.29 4.70
CA ALA A 332 -6.11 -13.03 3.45
C ALA A 332 -5.39 -14.36 3.68
N ASP A 333 -5.87 -15.41 3.02
CA ASP A 333 -5.27 -16.75 3.03
C ASP A 333 -4.08 -16.84 2.06
N LEU A 334 -4.09 -16.05 0.99
CA LEU A 334 -3.04 -15.97 -0.02
C LEU A 334 -2.84 -14.51 -0.47
N PHE A 335 -1.61 -14.18 -0.86
CA PHE A 335 -1.26 -12.88 -1.45
C PHE A 335 -0.56 -13.09 -2.80
N VAL A 336 -1.09 -12.49 -3.85
CA VAL A 336 -0.57 -12.58 -5.22
C VAL A 336 -0.33 -11.18 -5.77
N SER A 337 0.95 -10.80 -5.86
CA SER A 337 1.36 -9.56 -6.53
C SER A 337 1.54 -9.83 -8.02
N ILE A 338 0.97 -8.97 -8.87
CA ILE A 338 0.92 -9.14 -10.31
C ILE A 338 1.70 -8.00 -10.96
N HIS A 339 2.70 -8.37 -11.76
CA HIS A 339 3.64 -7.50 -12.43
C HIS A 339 3.83 -7.87 -13.92
N ALA A 340 4.43 -6.98 -14.69
CA ALA A 340 4.80 -7.18 -16.09
C ALA A 340 6.02 -6.31 -16.43
N ASP A 341 7.12 -6.51 -15.74
CA ASP A 341 8.25 -5.60 -15.67
C ASP A 341 9.07 -5.50 -16.97
N ALA A 342 9.96 -4.52 -17.04
CA ALA A 342 10.99 -4.41 -18.06
C ALA A 342 12.29 -5.04 -17.58
N PHE A 343 12.96 -5.79 -18.45
CA PHE A 343 14.30 -6.28 -18.19
C PHE A 343 15.35 -5.45 -18.92
N THR A 344 16.62 -5.60 -18.51
CA THR A 344 17.75 -4.84 -19.07
C THR A 344 17.97 -5.08 -20.56
N THR A 345 17.49 -6.19 -21.08
CA THR A 345 17.57 -6.53 -22.51
C THR A 345 16.17 -6.74 -23.10
N PRO A 346 15.86 -6.14 -24.25
CA PRO A 346 14.56 -6.35 -24.92
C PRO A 346 14.34 -7.80 -25.42
N ALA A 347 15.40 -8.61 -25.40
CA ALA A 347 15.31 -10.03 -25.74
C ALA A 347 14.73 -10.89 -24.59
N ALA A 348 14.68 -10.36 -23.37
CA ALA A 348 14.08 -11.06 -22.24
C ALA A 348 12.59 -11.29 -22.52
N ARG A 349 12.13 -12.49 -22.21
CA ARG A 349 10.75 -12.91 -22.44
C ARG A 349 10.34 -14.03 -21.50
N GLY A 350 9.06 -14.18 -21.33
CA GLY A 350 8.46 -15.23 -20.54
C GLY A 350 8.13 -14.82 -19.12
N ALA A 351 7.20 -15.54 -18.53
CA ALA A 351 6.75 -15.32 -17.16
C ALA A 351 7.76 -15.85 -16.14
N SER A 352 7.76 -15.25 -14.96
CA SER A 352 8.50 -15.71 -13.77
C SER A 352 7.62 -15.64 -12.54
N VAL A 353 7.89 -16.48 -11.55
CA VAL A 353 7.23 -16.40 -10.24
C VAL A 353 8.31 -16.32 -9.15
N PHE A 354 8.11 -15.41 -8.23
CA PHE A 354 9.03 -15.12 -7.14
C PHE A 354 8.37 -15.34 -5.78
N ALA A 355 9.15 -15.87 -4.84
CA ALA A 355 8.83 -15.92 -3.42
C ALA A 355 9.86 -15.14 -2.61
N LEU A 356 9.52 -14.81 -1.37
CA LEU A 356 10.43 -14.13 -0.46
C LEU A 356 11.67 -15.00 -0.14
N SER A 357 12.83 -14.36 -0.04
CA SER A 357 14.05 -14.94 0.57
C SER A 357 14.56 -14.04 1.67
N GLN A 358 14.93 -14.64 2.78
CA GLN A 358 15.62 -13.99 3.90
C GLN A 358 17.15 -14.10 3.78
N SER A 359 17.67 -15.08 3.03
CA SER A 359 19.09 -15.40 2.93
C SER A 359 19.79 -14.87 1.68
N GLY A 360 19.08 -14.06 0.88
CA GLY A 360 19.60 -13.50 -0.38
C GLY A 360 18.80 -13.92 -1.60
N ALA A 361 19.20 -13.46 -2.78
CA ALA A 361 18.48 -13.76 -4.02
C ALA A 361 19.00 -15.05 -4.66
N SER A 362 18.10 -15.83 -5.28
CA SER A 362 18.42 -17.07 -6.00
C SER A 362 19.25 -16.82 -7.28
N SER A 363 19.17 -15.61 -7.84
CA SER A 363 19.93 -15.18 -9.01
C SER A 363 20.24 -13.68 -8.98
N SER A 364 21.19 -13.23 -9.81
CA SER A 364 21.47 -11.80 -9.99
C SER A 364 20.28 -11.06 -10.61
N ALA A 365 19.55 -11.73 -11.51
CA ALA A 365 18.33 -11.19 -12.11
C ALA A 365 17.23 -10.98 -11.06
N ALA A 366 16.98 -11.98 -10.20
CA ALA A 366 16.01 -11.86 -9.10
C ALA A 366 16.39 -10.75 -8.11
N ARG A 367 17.69 -10.58 -7.82
CA ARG A 367 18.17 -9.48 -6.97
C ARG A 367 17.91 -8.12 -7.59
N TRP A 368 18.25 -7.99 -8.87
CA TRP A 368 18.05 -6.74 -9.60
C TRP A 368 16.57 -6.36 -9.64
N LEU A 369 15.69 -7.32 -9.96
CA LEU A 369 14.25 -7.12 -10.01
C LEU A 369 13.71 -6.71 -8.63
N ALA A 370 14.07 -7.43 -7.57
CA ALA A 370 13.63 -7.08 -6.22
C ALA A 370 14.07 -5.67 -5.80
N ASN A 371 15.28 -5.25 -6.15
CA ASN A 371 15.74 -3.90 -5.87
C ASN A 371 14.91 -2.85 -6.64
N LYS A 372 14.61 -3.13 -7.91
CA LYS A 372 13.79 -2.24 -8.74
C LYS A 372 12.39 -2.09 -8.18
N GLU A 373 11.72 -3.20 -7.86
CA GLU A 373 10.40 -3.20 -7.28
C GLU A 373 10.35 -2.54 -5.89
N ASN A 374 11.37 -2.74 -5.07
CA ASN A 374 11.48 -2.08 -3.77
C ASN A 374 11.66 -0.55 -3.88
N ASP A 375 12.09 -0.04 -5.02
CA ASP A 375 12.22 1.39 -5.29
C ASP A 375 10.89 2.06 -5.71
N ALA A 376 9.81 1.29 -5.92
CA ALA A 376 8.46 1.80 -6.24
C ALA A 376 7.98 2.86 -5.23
N ASP A 377 8.26 2.68 -3.94
CA ASP A 377 7.93 3.67 -2.90
C ASP A 377 8.61 5.03 -3.10
N LYS A 378 9.79 5.08 -3.75
CA LYS A 378 10.47 6.34 -4.09
C LYS A 378 9.78 7.04 -5.24
N VAL A 379 9.37 6.29 -6.27
CA VAL A 379 8.69 6.81 -7.47
C VAL A 379 7.27 7.25 -7.12
N GLY A 380 6.51 6.39 -6.46
CA GLY A 380 5.15 6.67 -6.00
C GLY A 380 5.09 7.77 -4.94
N GLY A 381 6.19 8.00 -4.23
CA GLY A 381 6.34 9.06 -3.25
C GLY A 381 5.71 8.74 -1.90
N VAL A 382 6.48 8.11 -1.03
CA VAL A 382 6.09 7.84 0.36
C VAL A 382 6.68 8.90 1.28
N ASN A 383 5.89 9.38 2.24
CA ASN A 383 6.38 10.28 3.30
C ASN A 383 7.27 9.51 4.28
N VAL A 384 8.58 9.50 4.03
CA VAL A 384 9.58 8.80 4.88
C VAL A 384 9.78 9.43 6.26
N GLY A 385 9.25 10.64 6.50
CA GLY A 385 9.29 11.31 7.81
C GLY A 385 8.25 10.80 8.80
N ASN A 386 7.34 9.92 8.39
CA ASN A 386 6.32 9.36 9.27
C ASN A 386 6.87 8.17 10.07
N HIS A 387 6.98 8.32 11.41
CA HIS A 387 7.48 7.28 12.31
C HIS A 387 6.67 5.96 12.23
N GLU A 388 5.38 6.03 11.97
CA GLU A 388 4.55 4.83 11.79
C GLU A 388 5.03 3.95 10.63
N ALA A 389 5.46 4.55 9.51
CA ALA A 389 5.98 3.82 8.36
C ALA A 389 7.28 3.05 8.67
N GLN A 390 8.11 3.56 9.59
CA GLN A 390 9.35 2.90 10.01
C GLN A 390 9.10 1.72 10.94
N VAL A 391 8.19 1.87 11.90
CA VAL A 391 7.78 0.79 12.81
C VAL A 391 7.09 -0.34 12.04
N GLN A 392 6.25 0.01 11.08
CA GLN A 392 5.56 -0.95 10.22
C GLN A 392 6.53 -1.78 9.37
N ARG A 393 7.59 -1.18 8.83
CA ARG A 393 8.64 -1.91 8.10
C ARG A 393 9.35 -2.93 8.98
N ALA A 394 9.66 -2.58 10.23
CA ALA A 394 10.33 -3.48 11.17
C ALA A 394 9.49 -4.71 11.54
N LEU A 395 8.16 -4.55 11.65
CA LEU A 395 7.23 -5.65 11.95
C LEU A 395 7.05 -6.63 10.77
N LEU A 396 7.22 -6.15 9.52
CA LEU A 396 7.09 -6.97 8.32
C LEU A 396 8.32 -7.86 8.04
N ASP A 397 9.44 -7.66 8.72
CA ASP A 397 10.67 -8.45 8.53
C ASP A 397 10.64 -9.84 9.24
N MET A 398 9.51 -10.23 9.83
CA MET A 398 9.40 -11.46 10.65
C MET A 398 8.77 -12.65 9.90
N SER A 399 8.88 -12.71 8.56
CA SER A 399 8.35 -13.85 7.78
C SER A 399 8.95 -15.16 8.24
N THR A 400 8.09 -16.18 8.40
CA THR A 400 8.50 -17.51 8.90
C THR A 400 8.97 -18.42 7.77
N THR A 401 9.81 -19.41 8.07
CA THR A 401 10.21 -20.44 7.11
C THR A 401 9.00 -21.22 6.56
N ALA A 402 8.00 -21.46 7.39
CA ALA A 402 6.76 -22.16 6.97
C ALA A 402 6.02 -21.36 5.90
N GLN A 403 5.83 -20.06 6.11
CA GLN A 403 5.18 -19.15 5.15
C GLN A 403 5.96 -19.12 3.81
N ILE A 404 7.29 -19.08 3.84
CA ILE A 404 8.12 -19.11 2.63
C ILE A 404 7.95 -20.42 1.87
N ASN A 405 7.91 -21.57 2.58
CA ASN A 405 7.70 -22.88 1.96
C ASN A 405 6.32 -22.99 1.31
N ASP A 406 5.28 -22.45 1.92
CA ASP A 406 3.95 -22.43 1.33
C ASP A 406 3.87 -21.46 0.14
N SER A 407 4.59 -20.34 0.19
CA SER A 407 4.79 -19.45 -0.96
C SER A 407 5.46 -20.16 -2.14
N LEU A 408 6.47 -20.98 -1.89
CA LEU A 408 7.14 -21.76 -2.94
C LEU A 408 6.21 -22.81 -3.58
N LYS A 409 5.33 -23.46 -2.80
CA LYS A 409 4.32 -24.38 -3.34
C LYS A 409 3.32 -23.65 -4.23
N LEU A 410 2.77 -22.53 -3.73
CA LEU A 410 1.85 -21.67 -4.48
C LEU A 410 2.50 -21.21 -5.78
N GLY A 411 3.72 -20.70 -5.70
CA GLY A 411 4.48 -20.23 -6.86
C GLY A 411 4.74 -21.33 -7.88
N GLY A 412 5.06 -22.55 -7.43
CA GLY A 412 5.24 -23.73 -8.29
C GLY A 412 3.97 -24.12 -9.02
N ALA A 413 2.81 -24.10 -8.34
CA ALA A 413 1.51 -24.37 -8.94
C ALA A 413 1.18 -23.31 -10.01
N MET A 414 1.35 -22.03 -9.73
CA MET A 414 1.12 -20.95 -10.70
C MET A 414 2.02 -21.05 -11.91
N LEU A 415 3.32 -21.28 -11.71
CA LEU A 415 4.29 -21.42 -12.79
C LEU A 415 3.93 -22.58 -13.73
N GLY A 416 3.47 -23.71 -13.16
CA GLY A 416 2.99 -24.87 -13.92
C GLY A 416 1.77 -24.55 -14.78
N GLU A 417 0.80 -23.80 -14.27
CA GLU A 417 -0.40 -23.39 -15.00
C GLU A 417 -0.12 -22.34 -16.07
N ILE A 418 0.77 -21.38 -15.82
CA ILE A 418 1.22 -20.40 -16.81
C ILE A 418 1.90 -21.11 -17.99
N LYS A 419 2.74 -22.12 -17.72
CA LYS A 419 3.32 -22.97 -18.76
C LYS A 419 2.24 -23.71 -19.57
N GLY A 420 1.18 -24.16 -18.89
CA GLY A 420 0.08 -24.93 -19.49
C GLY A 420 -0.72 -24.17 -20.56
N ILE A 421 -0.78 -22.85 -20.50
CA ILE A 421 -1.42 -22.00 -21.52
C ILE A 421 -0.52 -21.69 -22.72
N GLY A 422 0.66 -22.31 -22.81
CA GLY A 422 1.63 -22.05 -23.87
C GLY A 422 2.44 -20.77 -23.69
N ALA A 423 2.31 -20.08 -22.56
CA ALA A 423 3.17 -18.95 -22.23
C ALA A 423 4.61 -19.43 -21.99
N ARG A 424 5.57 -18.66 -22.51
CA ARG A 424 6.98 -18.95 -22.22
C ARG A 424 7.25 -18.69 -20.74
N LEU A 425 8.17 -19.48 -20.19
CA LEU A 425 8.74 -19.21 -18.86
C LEU A 425 10.14 -18.63 -19.03
N HIS A 426 10.42 -17.56 -18.32
CA HIS A 426 11.78 -17.01 -18.23
C HIS A 426 12.68 -17.97 -17.43
N LYS A 427 12.16 -18.52 -16.33
CA LYS A 427 12.75 -19.59 -15.53
C LYS A 427 11.75 -20.71 -15.31
N GLY A 428 12.23 -21.96 -15.36
CA GLY A 428 11.38 -23.15 -15.13
C GLY A 428 11.12 -23.46 -13.66
N GLN A 429 11.53 -22.60 -12.74
CA GLN A 429 11.39 -22.76 -11.28
C GLN A 429 11.05 -21.43 -10.62
N VAL A 430 10.45 -21.49 -9.43
CA VAL A 430 10.22 -20.30 -8.59
C VAL A 430 11.56 -19.74 -8.15
N GLU A 431 11.78 -18.46 -8.39
CA GLU A 431 12.96 -17.74 -7.92
C GLU A 431 12.68 -17.07 -6.56
N GLN A 432 13.70 -16.66 -5.86
CA GLN A 432 13.57 -16.01 -4.56
C GLN A 432 14.44 -14.78 -4.46
N ALA A 433 13.89 -13.70 -3.84
CA ALA A 433 14.66 -12.50 -3.50
C ALA A 433 13.95 -11.71 -2.37
N GLY A 434 14.58 -10.60 -1.97
CA GLY A 434 14.09 -9.75 -0.87
C GLY A 434 13.03 -8.74 -1.30
N PHE A 435 11.93 -9.18 -1.90
CA PHE A 435 10.81 -8.32 -2.29
C PHE A 435 10.09 -7.77 -1.05
N ALA A 436 10.02 -6.45 -0.92
CA ALA A 436 9.38 -5.81 0.22
C ALA A 436 7.87 -6.11 0.30
N VAL A 437 7.19 -6.20 -0.85
CA VAL A 437 5.76 -6.49 -0.93
C VAL A 437 5.41 -7.92 -0.51
N LEU A 438 6.37 -8.86 -0.50
CA LEU A 438 6.15 -10.25 -0.08
C LEU A 438 6.47 -10.49 1.40
N LYS A 439 6.79 -9.46 2.16
CA LYS A 439 7.11 -9.56 3.59
C LYS A 439 5.84 -9.61 4.44
N ALA A 440 4.99 -10.60 4.19
CA ALA A 440 3.83 -10.93 5.02
C ALA A 440 4.19 -12.13 5.91
N PRO A 441 4.33 -11.95 7.23
CA PRO A 441 4.85 -13.04 8.09
C PRO A 441 3.91 -14.23 8.23
N ASP A 442 2.65 -14.06 7.93
CA ASP A 442 1.54 -14.96 8.20
C ASP A 442 0.73 -15.36 6.93
N ILE A 443 1.09 -14.84 5.75
CA ILE A 443 0.36 -15.07 4.50
C ILE A 443 1.32 -15.63 3.43
N PRO A 444 1.06 -16.82 2.85
CA PRO A 444 1.78 -17.30 1.66
C PRO A 444 1.68 -16.27 0.53
N SER A 445 2.83 -15.78 0.05
CA SER A 445 2.91 -14.62 -0.83
C SER A 445 3.82 -14.87 -2.02
N VAL A 446 3.35 -14.54 -3.22
CA VAL A 446 4.12 -14.65 -4.46
C VAL A 446 4.02 -13.37 -5.29
N LEU A 447 5.06 -13.08 -6.06
CA LEU A 447 5.07 -12.07 -7.10
C LEU A 447 5.15 -12.78 -8.46
N VAL A 448 4.24 -12.46 -9.35
CA VAL A 448 4.15 -13.04 -10.68
C VAL A 448 4.50 -11.99 -11.72
N GLU A 449 5.62 -12.17 -12.39
CA GLU A 449 5.94 -11.47 -13.64
C GLU A 449 5.21 -12.19 -14.77
N THR A 450 4.21 -11.55 -15.31
CA THR A 450 3.34 -12.17 -16.32
C THR A 450 4.00 -12.25 -17.70
N ALA A 451 4.89 -11.32 -18.00
CA ALA A 451 5.72 -11.20 -19.19
C ALA A 451 6.69 -10.01 -18.99
N PHE A 452 7.64 -9.82 -19.91
CA PHE A 452 8.48 -8.61 -19.89
C PHE A 452 7.96 -7.58 -20.89
N ILE A 453 7.37 -6.48 -20.38
CA ILE A 453 6.77 -5.41 -21.21
C ILE A 453 7.81 -4.70 -22.09
N SER A 454 9.10 -4.80 -21.78
CA SER A 454 10.20 -4.29 -22.60
C SER A 454 10.38 -5.06 -23.92
N ASN A 455 9.82 -6.26 -24.03
CA ASN A 455 9.83 -7.05 -25.25
C ASN A 455 8.63 -6.67 -26.11
N PRO A 456 8.83 -6.23 -27.39
CA PRO A 456 7.71 -5.77 -28.23
C PRO A 456 6.64 -6.84 -28.51
N GLU A 457 7.03 -8.12 -28.63
CA GLU A 457 6.08 -9.22 -28.85
C GLU A 457 5.23 -9.47 -27.59
N GLU A 458 5.86 -9.43 -26.42
CA GLU A 458 5.17 -9.61 -25.15
C GLU A 458 4.29 -8.40 -24.80
N GLU A 459 4.77 -7.17 -25.05
CA GLU A 459 3.93 -5.97 -24.95
C GLU A 459 2.66 -6.08 -25.80
N ALA A 460 2.81 -6.53 -27.06
CA ALA A 460 1.68 -6.74 -27.94
C ALA A 460 0.70 -7.79 -27.40
N ASN A 461 1.19 -8.89 -26.82
CA ASN A 461 0.37 -9.91 -26.18
C ASN A 461 -0.32 -9.37 -24.92
N LEU A 462 0.40 -8.68 -24.04
CA LEU A 462 -0.16 -8.11 -22.82
C LEU A 462 -1.32 -7.14 -23.07
N ARG A 463 -1.35 -6.48 -24.24
CA ARG A 463 -2.45 -5.59 -24.66
C ARG A 463 -3.69 -6.34 -25.15
N ARG A 464 -3.57 -7.62 -25.47
CA ARG A 464 -4.69 -8.43 -26.01
C ARG A 464 -5.56 -8.94 -24.88
N VAL A 465 -6.86 -8.76 -25.04
CA VAL A 465 -7.86 -9.20 -24.05
C VAL A 465 -7.81 -10.72 -23.87
N ASP A 466 -7.75 -11.50 -24.97
CA ASP A 466 -7.71 -12.95 -24.92
C ASP A 466 -6.47 -13.51 -24.20
N TYR A 467 -5.32 -12.84 -24.35
CA TYR A 467 -4.11 -13.21 -23.61
C TYR A 467 -4.27 -12.94 -22.10
N GLN A 468 -4.82 -11.79 -21.73
CA GLN A 468 -5.10 -11.43 -20.33
C GLN A 468 -6.12 -12.37 -19.68
N GLU A 469 -7.15 -12.81 -20.45
CA GLU A 469 -8.13 -13.80 -20.00
C GLU A 469 -7.47 -15.16 -19.74
N ASN A 470 -6.68 -15.67 -20.69
CA ASN A 470 -5.94 -16.91 -20.54
C ASN A 470 -4.98 -16.88 -19.36
N LEU A 471 -4.32 -15.74 -19.12
CA LEU A 471 -3.43 -15.53 -18.00
C LEU A 471 -4.19 -15.56 -16.66
N ALA A 472 -5.32 -14.87 -16.58
CA ALA A 472 -6.17 -14.90 -15.40
C ALA A 472 -6.72 -16.31 -15.11
N ASP A 473 -7.05 -17.09 -16.14
CA ASP A 473 -7.43 -18.50 -16.00
C ASP A 473 -6.29 -19.37 -15.48
N ALA A 474 -5.07 -19.15 -15.94
CA ALA A 474 -3.90 -19.87 -15.47
C ALA A 474 -3.59 -19.55 -14.00
N LEU A 475 -3.62 -18.25 -13.63
CA LEU A 475 -3.43 -17.82 -12.24
C LEU A 475 -4.51 -18.41 -11.33
N MET A 476 -5.77 -18.41 -11.77
CA MET A 476 -6.88 -19.00 -11.01
C MET A 476 -6.68 -20.48 -10.74
N ARG A 477 -6.30 -21.27 -11.78
CA ARG A 477 -5.99 -22.70 -11.59
C ARG A 477 -4.81 -22.93 -10.65
N GLY A 478 -3.79 -22.05 -10.71
CA GLY A 478 -2.67 -22.09 -9.75
C GLY A 478 -3.09 -21.83 -8.31
N ILE A 479 -4.04 -20.92 -8.09
CA ILE A 479 -4.60 -20.62 -6.77
C ILE A 479 -5.43 -21.80 -6.22
N GLN A 480 -6.13 -22.53 -7.08
CA GLN A 480 -6.99 -23.65 -6.69
C GLN A 480 -6.24 -24.94 -6.34
N ARG A 481 -4.97 -25.06 -6.71
CA ARG A 481 -4.09 -26.20 -6.40
C ARG A 481 -3.46 -26.08 -5.01
#